data_181b90a1f51baceea443c44d8f349deb
#
_entry.id   181b90a1f51baceea443c44d8f349deb
#
_cell.length_a   1.000
_cell.length_b   1.000
_cell.length_c   1.000
_cell.angle_alpha   90.00
_cell.angle_beta   90.00
_cell.angle_gamma   90.00
#
_symmetry.space_group_name_H-M   'P 1'
#
loop_
_entity.id
_entity.type
_entity.pdbx_description
1 polymer ?
#
loop_
_entity_poly.entity_id
_entity_poly.type
_entity_poly.pdbx_seq_one_letter_code
_entity_poly.pdbx_strand_id
1 'polypeptide(L)'
;MSDQNRYKFLLFIIVTSTIGQIAAEIYIPSLPYISHDFSISNSLTQLSIAVFLFGMAVPGIFFGYISDYFGRRKILILSTSISSVGTLMCVVAPNIYILIIGRLIQGLGFSGVGSLSRAILRDRMSGVELAKFASNLAV
;
A
#
# COMPACT_ATOMS: atom_id res chain seq x y z
N MET A 1 -3.16 6.11 27.44
CA MET A 1 -2.62 6.97 26.37
C MET A 1 -3.47 8.22 26.35
N SER A 2 -2.86 9.42 26.39
CA SER A 2 -3.66 10.66 26.35
C SER A 2 -4.42 10.72 25.02
N ASP A 3 -5.62 11.32 25.02
CA ASP A 3 -6.46 11.45 23.81
C ASP A 3 -5.68 12.09 22.65
N GLN A 4 -4.80 13.03 22.95
CA GLN A 4 -3.93 13.68 21.98
C GLN A 4 -2.99 12.71 21.23
N ASN A 5 -2.45 11.69 21.89
CA ASN A 5 -1.61 10.68 21.27
C ASN A 5 -2.42 9.70 20.41
N ARG A 6 -3.68 9.48 20.79
CA ARG A 6 -4.63 8.67 20.04
C ARG A 6 -4.98 9.33 18.70
N TYR A 7 -5.30 10.63 18.71
CA TYR A 7 -5.61 11.38 17.48
C TYR A 7 -4.40 11.47 16.53
N LYS A 8 -3.21 11.74 17.03
CA LYS A 8 -1.99 11.77 16.22
C LYS A 8 -1.72 10.42 15.52
N PHE A 9 -1.96 9.34 16.22
CA PHE A 9 -1.77 8.00 15.69
C PHE A 9 -2.82 7.63 14.63
N LEU A 10 -4.09 7.96 14.85
CA LEU A 10 -5.17 7.78 13.87
C LEU A 10 -4.91 8.62 12.61
N LEU A 11 -4.52 9.88 12.78
CA LEU A 11 -4.15 10.75 11.68
C LEU A 11 -3.01 10.16 10.85
N PHE A 12 -1.97 9.64 11.50
CA PHE A 12 -0.85 8.98 10.83
C PHE A 12 -1.31 7.79 9.97
N ILE A 13 -2.18 6.93 10.50
CA ILE A 13 -2.73 5.79 9.75
C ILE A 13 -3.54 6.26 8.56
N ILE A 14 -4.43 7.24 8.73
CA ILE A 14 -5.27 7.79 7.66
C ILE A 14 -4.38 8.35 6.56
N VAL A 15 -3.45 9.22 6.90
CA VAL A 15 -2.54 9.86 5.94
C VAL A 15 -1.72 8.81 5.18
N THR A 16 -1.15 7.83 5.87
CA THR A 16 -0.35 6.77 5.24
C THR A 16 -1.20 5.92 4.29
N SER A 17 -2.42 5.56 4.70
CA SER A 17 -3.34 4.78 3.86
C SER A 17 -3.81 5.58 2.64
N THR A 18 -4.12 6.87 2.81
CA THR A 18 -4.57 7.75 1.72
C THR A 18 -3.45 7.99 0.71
N ILE A 19 -2.22 8.26 1.15
CA ILE A 19 -1.06 8.42 0.26
C ILE A 19 -0.87 7.16 -0.58
N GLY A 20 -1.00 6.00 0.02
CA GLY A 20 -0.88 4.73 -0.70
C GLY A 20 -1.98 4.53 -1.75
N GLN A 21 -3.24 4.85 -1.44
CA GLN A 21 -4.34 4.80 -2.42
C GLN A 21 -4.09 5.77 -3.58
N ILE A 22 -3.74 7.01 -3.30
CA ILE A 22 -3.41 8.00 -4.33
C ILE A 22 -2.27 7.50 -5.23
N ALA A 23 -1.21 6.93 -4.64
CA ALA A 23 -0.08 6.38 -5.40
C ALA A 23 -0.47 5.21 -6.32
N ALA A 24 -1.47 4.42 -5.95
CA ALA A 24 -2.02 3.37 -6.80
C ALA A 24 -2.86 3.94 -7.95
N GLU A 25 -3.75 4.89 -7.65
CA GLU A 25 -4.70 5.44 -8.61
C GLU A 25 -4.05 6.38 -9.65
N ILE A 26 -3.06 7.18 -9.25
CA ILE A 26 -2.38 8.13 -10.15
C ILE A 26 -1.60 7.45 -11.27
N TYR A 27 -1.33 6.16 -11.13
CA TYR A 27 -0.64 5.37 -12.15
C TYR A 27 -1.54 5.05 -13.36
N ILE A 28 -2.84 4.88 -13.15
CA ILE A 28 -3.79 4.49 -14.21
C ILE A 28 -3.79 5.50 -15.37
N PRO A 29 -3.93 6.81 -15.14
CA PRO A 29 -3.87 7.80 -16.21
C PRO A 29 -2.49 7.92 -16.88
N SER A 30 -1.43 7.42 -16.25
CA SER A 30 -0.08 7.43 -16.83
C SER A 30 0.18 6.29 -17.84
N LEU A 31 -0.69 5.28 -17.90
CA LEU A 31 -0.50 4.09 -18.77
C LEU A 31 -0.27 4.41 -20.26
N PRO A 32 -1.03 5.32 -20.89
CA PRO A 32 -0.81 5.67 -22.29
C PRO A 32 0.59 6.25 -22.55
N TYR A 33 1.07 7.08 -21.60
CA TYR A 33 2.42 7.67 -21.70
C TYR A 33 3.50 6.60 -21.56
N ILE A 34 3.35 5.66 -20.62
CA ILE A 34 4.28 4.54 -20.40
C ILE A 34 4.35 3.65 -21.66
N SER A 35 3.20 3.33 -22.27
CA SER A 35 3.18 2.51 -23.49
C SER A 35 3.88 3.20 -24.66
N HIS A 36 3.73 4.51 -24.77
CA HIS A 36 4.38 5.32 -25.80
C HIS A 36 5.90 5.41 -25.56
N ASP A 37 6.33 5.78 -24.35
CA ASP A 37 7.75 5.98 -24.00
C ASP A 37 8.58 4.71 -24.15
N PHE A 38 8.04 3.57 -23.71
CA PHE A 38 8.72 2.29 -23.88
C PHE A 38 8.46 1.60 -25.22
N SER A 39 7.64 2.21 -26.10
CA SER A 39 7.24 1.64 -27.41
C SER A 39 6.71 0.20 -27.30
N ILE A 40 5.84 -0.05 -26.30
CA ILE A 40 5.31 -1.38 -25.97
C ILE A 40 3.79 -1.45 -26.17
N SER A 41 3.29 -2.70 -26.20
CA SER A 41 1.84 -2.93 -26.29
C SER A 41 1.13 -2.54 -24.99
N ASN A 42 -0.13 -2.11 -25.13
CA ASN A 42 -1.00 -1.82 -23.98
C ASN A 42 -1.15 -3.02 -23.02
N SER A 43 -1.04 -4.24 -23.54
CA SER A 43 -1.10 -5.47 -22.74
C SER A 43 0.03 -5.57 -21.71
N LEU A 44 1.28 -5.22 -22.10
CA LEU A 44 2.42 -5.21 -21.19
C LEU A 44 2.29 -4.10 -20.14
N THR A 45 1.74 -2.96 -20.50
CA THR A 45 1.50 -1.86 -19.56
C THR A 45 0.41 -2.25 -18.54
N GLN A 46 -0.66 -2.90 -18.99
CA GLN A 46 -1.70 -3.42 -18.09
C GLN A 46 -1.17 -4.53 -17.16
N LEU A 47 -0.22 -5.36 -17.64
CA LEU A 47 0.42 -6.37 -16.81
C LEU A 47 1.10 -5.76 -15.57
N SER A 48 1.64 -4.56 -15.66
CA SER A 48 2.25 -3.87 -14.52
C SER A 48 1.25 -3.57 -13.39
N ILE A 49 -0.02 -3.27 -13.74
CA ILE A 49 -1.11 -3.12 -12.75
C ILE A 49 -1.45 -4.47 -12.14
N ALA A 50 -1.63 -5.50 -12.97
CA ALA A 50 -1.99 -6.83 -12.50
C ALA A 50 -0.94 -7.39 -11.54
N VAL A 51 0.34 -7.18 -11.83
CA VAL A 51 1.47 -7.60 -10.98
C VAL A 51 1.50 -6.83 -9.66
N PHE A 52 1.21 -5.53 -9.67
CA PHE A 52 1.07 -4.74 -8.44
C PHE A 52 -0.07 -5.25 -7.57
N LEU A 53 -1.25 -5.47 -8.15
CA LEU A 53 -2.42 -6.00 -7.43
C LEU A 53 -2.16 -7.40 -6.87
N PHE A 54 -1.49 -8.26 -7.63
CA PHE A 54 -1.06 -9.58 -7.16
C PHE A 54 -0.11 -9.47 -5.98
N GLY A 55 0.91 -8.61 -6.08
CA GLY A 55 1.85 -8.31 -4.99
C GLY A 55 1.16 -7.75 -3.75
N MET A 56 0.05 -7.03 -3.92
CA MET A 56 -0.73 -6.49 -2.81
C MET A 56 -1.64 -7.55 -2.18
N ALA A 57 -2.25 -8.43 -2.97
CA ALA A 57 -3.26 -9.37 -2.49
C ALA A 57 -2.65 -10.56 -1.72
N VAL A 58 -1.64 -11.21 -2.29
CA VAL A 58 -1.10 -12.46 -1.76
C VAL A 58 -0.43 -12.29 -0.40
N PRO A 59 0.51 -11.35 -0.18
CA PRO A 59 1.19 -11.21 1.10
C PRO A 59 0.32 -10.62 2.21
N GLY A 60 -0.78 -9.94 1.85
CA GLY A 60 -1.68 -9.32 2.84
C GLY A 60 -2.22 -10.28 3.88
N ILE A 61 -2.43 -11.52 3.49
CA ILE A 61 -2.89 -12.60 4.37
C ILE A 61 -1.80 -12.95 5.40
N PHE A 62 -0.54 -12.98 4.96
CA PHE A 62 0.60 -13.38 5.80
C PHE A 62 1.10 -12.26 6.70
N PHE A 63 1.05 -11.01 6.27
CA PHE A 63 1.53 -9.87 7.07
C PHE A 63 0.74 -9.68 8.36
N GLY A 64 -0.55 -9.99 8.38
CA GLY A 64 -1.34 -10.01 9.61
C GLY A 64 -0.72 -10.95 10.64
N TYR A 65 -0.53 -12.22 10.27
CA TYR A 65 0.04 -13.24 11.14
C TYR A 65 1.48 -12.93 11.57
N ILE A 66 2.34 -12.54 10.62
CA ILE A 66 3.74 -12.21 10.89
C ILE A 66 3.85 -11.02 11.85
N SER A 67 2.96 -10.04 11.73
CA SER A 67 2.97 -8.86 12.58
C SER A 67 2.55 -9.14 14.02
N ASP A 68 1.74 -10.16 14.25
CA ASP A 68 1.35 -10.59 15.59
C ASP A 68 2.54 -11.24 16.33
N TYR A 69 3.45 -11.91 15.59
CA TYR A 69 4.62 -12.57 16.16
C TYR A 69 5.82 -11.60 16.33
N PHE A 70 6.17 -10.83 15.31
CA PHE A 70 7.36 -9.95 15.30
C PHE A 70 7.09 -8.53 15.83
N GLY A 71 5.84 -8.19 16.05
CA GLY A 71 5.40 -6.87 16.50
C GLY A 71 5.03 -5.93 15.34
N ARG A 72 3.87 -5.30 15.47
CA ARG A 72 3.23 -4.48 14.42
C ARG A 72 4.11 -3.35 13.90
N ARG A 73 4.84 -2.66 14.79
CA ARG A 73 5.69 -1.53 14.41
C ARG A 73 6.85 -1.94 13.49
N LYS A 74 7.50 -3.07 13.81
CA LYS A 74 8.65 -3.54 13.02
C LYS A 74 8.22 -3.94 11.60
N ILE A 75 7.12 -4.67 11.49
CA ILE A 75 6.59 -5.11 10.20
C ILE A 75 6.04 -3.93 9.40
N LEU A 76 5.43 -2.93 10.04
CA LEU A 76 4.99 -1.71 9.36
C LEU A 76 6.17 -0.95 8.74
N ILE A 77 7.27 -0.76 9.49
CA ILE A 77 8.49 -0.11 8.99
C ILE A 77 9.08 -0.91 7.82
N LEU A 78 9.20 -2.23 7.97
CA LEU A 78 9.71 -3.10 6.91
C LEU A 78 8.86 -3.01 5.63
N SER A 79 7.55 -3.10 5.76
CA SER A 79 6.60 -3.02 4.64
C SER A 79 6.67 -1.68 3.93
N THR A 80 6.75 -0.58 4.69
CA THR A 80 6.90 0.77 4.14
C THR A 80 8.24 0.90 3.41
N SER A 81 9.33 0.37 3.97
CA SER A 81 10.65 0.40 3.32
C SER A 81 10.64 -0.39 2.00
N ILE A 82 10.05 -1.58 1.98
CA ILE A 82 9.91 -2.41 0.75
C ILE A 82 9.10 -1.64 -0.30
N SER A 83 7.97 -1.03 0.07
CA SER A 83 7.16 -0.24 -0.85
C SER A 83 7.91 0.97 -1.40
N SER A 84 8.70 1.66 -0.56
CA SER A 84 9.52 2.80 -0.97
C SER A 84 10.61 2.39 -1.97
N VAL A 85 11.28 1.27 -1.75
CA VAL A 85 12.27 0.72 -2.70
C VAL A 85 11.61 0.38 -4.03
N GLY A 86 10.44 -0.29 -4.01
CA GLY A 86 9.68 -0.58 -5.23
C GLY A 86 9.29 0.69 -5.98
N THR A 87 8.87 1.73 -5.26
CA THR A 87 8.54 3.04 -5.87
C THR A 87 9.76 3.68 -6.53
N LEU A 88 10.91 3.69 -5.85
CA LEU A 88 12.16 4.22 -6.42
C LEU A 88 12.57 3.44 -7.68
N MET A 89 12.44 2.10 -7.68
CA MET A 89 12.69 1.29 -8.86
C MET A 89 11.78 1.67 -10.03
N CYS A 90 10.50 1.96 -9.77
CA CYS A 90 9.58 2.41 -10.82
C CYS A 90 9.99 3.77 -11.40
N VAL A 91 10.47 4.70 -10.56
CA VAL A 91 10.89 6.05 -11.00
C VAL A 91 12.13 6.00 -11.90
N VAL A 92 13.09 5.13 -11.58
CA VAL A 92 14.36 5.02 -12.34
C VAL A 92 14.33 3.90 -13.38
N ALA A 93 13.18 3.30 -13.65
CA ALA A 93 13.06 2.15 -14.54
C ALA A 93 13.48 2.48 -15.98
N PRO A 94 14.56 1.89 -16.51
CA PRO A 94 15.02 2.12 -17.89
C PRO A 94 14.21 1.34 -18.94
N ASN A 95 13.42 0.36 -18.50
CA ASN A 95 12.57 -0.48 -19.35
C ASN A 95 11.37 -1.03 -18.58
N ILE A 96 10.42 -1.57 -19.35
CA ILE A 96 9.15 -2.08 -18.77
C ILE A 96 9.35 -3.24 -17.79
N TYR A 97 10.36 -4.08 -17.98
CA TYR A 97 10.59 -5.24 -17.11
C TYR A 97 11.00 -4.81 -15.70
N ILE A 98 11.91 -3.83 -15.60
CA ILE A 98 12.31 -3.26 -14.31
C ILE A 98 11.13 -2.52 -13.65
N LEU A 99 10.32 -1.84 -14.44
CA LEU A 99 9.09 -1.21 -13.95
C LEU A 99 8.12 -2.26 -13.38
N ILE A 100 7.89 -3.38 -14.07
CA ILE A 100 7.02 -4.48 -13.58
C ILE A 100 7.57 -5.09 -12.29
N ILE A 101 8.88 -5.31 -12.18
CA ILE A 101 9.50 -5.80 -10.95
C ILE A 101 9.34 -4.77 -9.83
N GLY A 102 9.57 -3.51 -10.10
CA GLY A 102 9.35 -2.42 -9.15
C GLY A 102 7.90 -2.38 -8.64
N ARG A 103 6.94 -2.58 -9.53
CA ARG A 103 5.50 -2.69 -9.20
C ARG A 103 5.18 -3.89 -8.32
N LEU A 104 5.80 -5.03 -8.58
CA LEU A 104 5.65 -6.21 -7.70
C LEU A 104 6.14 -5.89 -6.28
N ILE A 105 7.37 -5.37 -6.16
CA ILE A 105 7.99 -5.03 -4.88
C ILE A 105 7.17 -3.96 -4.15
N GLN A 106 6.70 -2.95 -4.87
CA GLN A 106 5.83 -1.90 -4.34
C GLN A 106 4.52 -2.50 -3.78
N GLY A 107 3.88 -3.40 -4.52
CA GLY A 107 2.66 -4.09 -4.10
C GLY A 107 2.87 -4.95 -2.86
N LEU A 108 3.98 -5.71 -2.80
CA LEU A 108 4.37 -6.50 -1.63
C LEU A 108 4.45 -5.65 -0.37
N GLY A 109 5.16 -4.53 -0.44
CA GLY A 109 5.29 -3.61 0.68
C GLY A 109 3.96 -2.96 1.07
N PHE A 110 3.19 -2.51 0.07
CA PHE A 110 1.89 -1.86 0.28
C PHE A 110 0.87 -2.77 0.96
N SER A 111 0.90 -4.06 0.65
CA SER A 111 0.10 -5.11 1.29
C SER A 111 0.24 -5.12 2.83
N GLY A 112 1.47 -5.03 3.32
CA GLY A 112 1.75 -4.98 4.75
C GLY A 112 1.21 -3.71 5.40
N VAL A 113 1.40 -2.54 4.78
CA VAL A 113 0.88 -1.26 5.29
C VAL A 113 -0.65 -1.32 5.43
N GLY A 114 -1.36 -1.77 4.40
CA GLY A 114 -2.82 -1.88 4.42
C GLY A 114 -3.36 -2.87 5.45
N SER A 115 -2.74 -4.04 5.57
CA SER A 115 -3.15 -5.08 6.53
C SER A 115 -2.92 -4.65 7.97
N LEU A 116 -1.75 -4.08 8.25
CA LEU A 116 -1.40 -3.64 9.60
C LEU A 116 -2.21 -2.42 10.03
N SER A 117 -2.49 -1.47 9.14
CA SER A 117 -3.33 -0.31 9.44
C SER A 117 -4.71 -0.75 9.94
N ARG A 118 -5.35 -1.68 9.24
CA ARG A 118 -6.64 -2.26 9.64
C ARG A 118 -6.56 -3.04 10.96
N ALA A 119 -5.51 -3.82 11.15
CA ALA A 119 -5.30 -4.59 12.37
C ALA A 119 -5.10 -3.67 13.58
N ILE A 120 -4.29 -2.62 13.45
CA ILE A 120 -4.03 -1.65 14.51
C ILE A 120 -5.30 -0.85 14.86
N LEU A 121 -6.10 -0.47 13.87
CA LEU A 121 -7.39 0.19 14.10
C LEU A 121 -8.31 -0.71 14.92
N ARG A 122 -8.43 -1.99 14.55
CA ARG A 122 -9.25 -2.97 15.25
C ARG A 122 -8.79 -3.20 16.70
N ASP A 123 -7.49 -3.22 16.95
CA ASP A 123 -6.93 -3.43 18.29
C ASP A 123 -7.12 -2.21 19.22
N ARG A 124 -7.28 -1.02 18.65
CA ARG A 124 -7.34 0.24 19.38
C ARG A 124 -8.73 0.83 19.54
N MET A 125 -9.70 0.37 18.76
CA MET A 125 -11.08 0.87 18.77
C MET A 125 -12.06 -0.23 19.18
N SER A 126 -13.03 0.11 20.02
CA SER A 126 -14.16 -0.78 20.30
C SER A 126 -15.03 -0.95 19.04
N GLY A 127 -15.75 -2.06 18.91
CA GLY A 127 -16.56 -2.33 17.73
C GLY A 127 -17.57 -1.21 17.40
N VAL A 128 -18.12 -0.53 18.40
CA VAL A 128 -19.05 0.59 18.25
C VAL A 128 -18.32 1.85 17.74
N GLU A 129 -17.12 2.11 18.24
CA GLU A 129 -16.30 3.24 17.76
C GLU A 129 -15.80 3.02 16.34
N LEU A 130 -15.45 1.77 16.00
CA LEU A 130 -15.04 1.39 14.65
C LEU A 130 -16.19 1.58 13.65
N ALA A 131 -17.42 1.19 14.02
CA ALA A 131 -18.59 1.37 13.18
C ALA A 131 -18.91 2.85 12.95
N LYS A 132 -18.85 3.69 13.99
CA LYS A 132 -19.03 5.15 13.87
C LYS A 132 -17.96 5.78 13.00
N PHE A 133 -16.71 5.34 13.13
CA PHE A 133 -15.60 5.86 12.32
C PHE A 133 -15.74 5.46 10.84
N ALA A 134 -16.12 4.22 10.57
CA ALA A 134 -16.37 3.74 9.20
C ALA A 134 -17.57 4.46 8.56
N SER A 135 -18.65 4.72 9.29
CA SER A 135 -19.81 5.45 8.77
C SER A 135 -19.48 6.92 8.45
N ASN A 136 -18.63 7.57 9.23
CA ASN A 136 -18.21 8.96 8.98
C ASN A 136 -17.21 9.10 7.79
N LEU A 137 -16.54 8.00 7.41
CA LEU A 137 -15.65 7.98 6.24
C LEU A 137 -16.39 7.64 4.93
N ALA A 138 -17.60 7.09 5.03
CA ALA A 138 -18.42 6.68 3.89
C ALA A 138 -19.35 7.80 3.38
N VAL A 139 -19.35 8.97 4.02
CA VAL A 139 -20.06 10.19 3.63
C VAL A 139 -19.08 11.16 2.98
#